data_888087b11d1ceea19043c96ce65af999
#
_entry.id   888087b11d1ceea19043c96ce65af999
#
_cell.length_a   1.000
_cell.length_b   1.000
_cell.length_c   1.000
_cell.angle_alpha   90.00
_cell.angle_beta   90.00
_cell.angle_gamma   90.00
#
_symmetry.space_group_name_H-M   'P 1'
#
loop_
_entity.id
_entity.type
_entity.pdbx_description
1 polymer ?
#
loop_
_entity_poly.entity_id
_entity_poly.type
_entity_poly.pdbx_seq_one_letter_code
_entity_poly.pdbx_strand_id
1 'polypeptide(L)'
;TKTLTIYVIPSQDLTARNDTGTINEGGTLTVSNSSNATSVDTATFSSSNSYSISSQSASSSGVVFNDDGTKMYISDQSNSRIYEYPLSTAFDVSTAGTSSNFYHNTGVVNSLSFDNDGTKLFILNAGTVRSYDLTTGFDVTSQSGSATTFSVSSQDSSMQGLTFNNDGTKMFTVGAGNDKVYEYTLSSAFDLSSTVTYIDSLSVQSEDTGPVEIQFNNDGTKMYIAGVAGRDINEYTLSTAFDISSTVTHKGSYDITNSDLYAYGFSFNNDGTKLFTIGSNYDRVNEHSLTSPFSLVDVS
;
A
#
# COMPACT_ATOMS: atom_id res chain seq x y z
N THR A 1 -35.44 -41.57 0.96
CA THR A 1 -34.59 -40.40 0.59
C THR A 1 -34.94 -39.26 1.52
N LYS A 2 -34.02 -38.89 2.38
CA LYS A 2 -34.15 -37.70 3.22
C LYS A 2 -33.31 -36.60 2.58
N THR A 3 -33.93 -35.45 2.32
CA THR A 3 -33.25 -34.28 1.80
C THR A 3 -32.75 -33.48 2.98
N LEU A 4 -31.45 -33.27 3.10
CA LEU A 4 -30.86 -32.29 4.01
C LEU A 4 -30.78 -30.97 3.30
N THR A 5 -31.52 -29.98 3.79
CA THR A 5 -31.42 -28.61 3.29
C THR A 5 -30.50 -27.81 4.21
N ILE A 6 -29.33 -27.43 3.71
CA ILE A 6 -28.42 -26.53 4.44
C ILE A 6 -28.80 -25.11 4.02
N TYR A 7 -29.27 -24.31 4.97
CA TYR A 7 -29.47 -22.88 4.75
C TYR A 7 -28.12 -22.20 5.00
N VAL A 8 -27.47 -21.78 3.93
CA VAL A 8 -26.37 -20.81 4.02
C VAL A 8 -27.00 -19.43 4.13
N ILE A 9 -26.85 -18.78 5.27
CA ILE A 9 -27.25 -17.38 5.41
C ILE A 9 -26.24 -16.57 4.60
N PRO A 10 -26.63 -15.87 3.52
CA PRO A 10 -25.67 -15.10 2.76
C PRO A 10 -25.33 -13.83 3.55
N SER A 11 -24.24 -13.86 4.24
CA SER A 11 -23.45 -12.68 4.52
C SER A 11 -22.18 -12.82 3.72
N GLN A 12 -22.15 -12.14 2.57
CA GLN A 12 -21.05 -12.11 1.62
C GLN A 12 -21.05 -13.23 0.56
N ASP A 13 -20.71 -12.83 -0.67
CA ASP A 13 -20.72 -13.62 -1.89
C ASP A 13 -19.75 -14.83 -1.79
N LEU A 14 -20.28 -15.96 -1.27
CA LEU A 14 -19.63 -17.25 -1.42
C LEU A 14 -19.90 -17.72 -2.84
N THR A 15 -18.99 -17.51 -3.76
CA THR A 15 -18.96 -18.27 -5.00
C THR A 15 -18.63 -19.71 -4.66
N ALA A 16 -19.64 -20.49 -4.32
CA ALA A 16 -19.53 -21.93 -4.18
C ALA A 16 -19.14 -22.53 -5.52
N ARG A 17 -17.88 -22.87 -5.69
CA ARG A 17 -17.48 -23.82 -6.75
C ARG A 17 -18.05 -25.18 -6.36
N ASN A 18 -18.80 -25.79 -7.28
CA ASN A 18 -19.50 -27.06 -7.18
C ASN A 18 -18.74 -28.14 -6.39
N ASP A 19 -18.99 -28.21 -5.08
CA ASP A 19 -18.65 -29.38 -4.29
C ASP A 19 -19.89 -30.27 -4.18
N THR A 20 -19.87 -31.40 -4.87
CA THR A 20 -20.90 -32.44 -4.77
C THR A 20 -20.38 -33.54 -3.86
N GLY A 21 -20.95 -33.65 -2.67
CA GLY A 21 -20.74 -34.79 -1.75
C GLY A 21 -22.00 -35.60 -1.60
N THR A 22 -21.90 -36.95 -1.63
CA THR A 22 -22.98 -37.85 -1.29
C THR A 22 -22.68 -38.53 0.05
N ILE A 23 -23.63 -38.48 0.98
CA ILE A 23 -23.58 -39.23 2.24
C ILE A 23 -24.62 -40.33 2.23
N ASN A 24 -24.20 -41.51 2.70
CA ASN A 24 -25.13 -42.64 2.96
C ASN A 24 -25.85 -42.45 4.31
N GLU A 25 -26.99 -43.08 4.45
CA GLU A 25 -27.80 -43.01 5.67
C GLU A 25 -26.97 -43.42 6.90
N GLY A 26 -26.88 -42.53 7.89
CA GLY A 26 -26.07 -42.69 9.11
C GLY A 26 -24.62 -42.24 9.03
N GLY A 27 -24.16 -41.71 7.89
CA GLY A 27 -22.82 -41.16 7.73
C GLY A 27 -22.70 -39.72 8.22
N THR A 28 -21.52 -39.33 8.70
CA THR A 28 -21.15 -37.95 9.00
C THR A 28 -20.42 -37.37 7.80
N LEU A 29 -20.92 -36.27 7.23
CA LEU A 29 -20.14 -35.49 6.27
C LEU A 29 -19.14 -34.63 7.05
N THR A 30 -17.89 -35.04 7.04
CA THR A 30 -16.80 -34.16 7.49
C THR A 30 -16.34 -33.37 6.29
N VAL A 31 -16.69 -32.10 6.24
CA VAL A 31 -16.03 -31.15 5.33
C VAL A 31 -14.69 -30.86 5.98
N SER A 32 -13.66 -31.64 5.61
CA SER A 32 -12.30 -31.25 5.93
C SER A 32 -11.95 -30.07 5.04
N ASN A 33 -11.77 -28.91 5.64
CA ASN A 33 -11.09 -27.81 5.01
C ASN A 33 -9.68 -28.32 4.67
N SER A 34 -9.47 -28.76 3.42
CA SER A 34 -8.13 -29.00 2.93
C SER A 34 -7.42 -27.65 3.04
N SER A 35 -6.26 -27.63 3.62
CA SER A 35 -5.38 -26.54 4.07
C SER A 35 -5.03 -25.45 3.02
N ASN A 36 -5.99 -25.04 2.23
CA ASN A 36 -6.10 -23.75 1.62
C ASN A 36 -7.29 -23.06 2.31
N ALA A 37 -7.03 -22.45 3.47
CA ALA A 37 -7.91 -21.43 3.97
C ALA A 37 -7.98 -20.38 2.87
N THR A 38 -9.06 -20.38 2.08
CA THR A 38 -9.33 -19.28 1.17
C THR A 38 -9.54 -18.08 2.07
N SER A 39 -8.58 -17.16 2.10
CA SER A 39 -8.76 -15.88 2.74
C SER A 39 -10.00 -15.23 2.13
N VAL A 40 -10.91 -14.79 2.97
CA VAL A 40 -12.07 -14.02 2.50
C VAL A 40 -11.64 -12.56 2.48
N ASP A 41 -11.72 -11.92 1.31
CA ASP A 41 -11.41 -10.51 1.19
C ASP A 41 -12.34 -9.71 2.11
N THR A 42 -11.76 -8.91 2.99
CA THR A 42 -12.50 -7.98 3.84
C THR A 42 -12.63 -6.60 3.19
N ALA A 43 -11.92 -6.38 2.10
CA ALA A 43 -11.97 -5.17 1.29
C ALA A 43 -12.99 -5.31 0.15
N THR A 44 -13.75 -4.25 -0.10
CA THR A 44 -14.70 -4.18 -1.20
C THR A 44 -14.48 -2.92 -2.02
N PHE A 45 -14.37 -3.08 -3.34
CA PHE A 45 -14.26 -1.96 -4.28
C PHE A 45 -15.64 -1.49 -4.75
N SER A 46 -15.83 -0.17 -4.81
CA SER A 46 -16.98 0.46 -5.46
C SER A 46 -16.50 1.43 -6.52
N SER A 47 -16.90 1.20 -7.77
CA SER A 47 -16.53 2.09 -8.89
C SER A 47 -17.08 3.52 -8.78
N SER A 48 -18.05 3.77 -7.90
CA SER A 48 -18.56 5.12 -7.62
C SER A 48 -17.60 5.94 -6.77
N ASN A 49 -16.71 5.30 -6.02
CA ASN A 49 -15.74 5.92 -5.14
C ASN A 49 -14.35 5.92 -5.80
N SER A 50 -14.23 6.64 -6.90
CA SER A 50 -12.96 6.81 -7.61
C SER A 50 -12.84 8.23 -8.17
N TYR A 51 -11.59 8.68 -8.34
CA TYR A 51 -11.26 9.98 -8.93
C TYR A 51 -10.31 9.81 -10.12
N SER A 52 -10.69 10.33 -11.30
CA SER A 52 -9.84 10.28 -12.49
C SER A 52 -8.75 11.34 -12.43
N ILE A 53 -7.52 10.92 -12.68
CA ILE A 53 -6.32 11.76 -12.77
C ILE A 53 -5.74 11.82 -14.19
N SER A 54 -6.44 11.29 -15.18
CA SER A 54 -5.98 11.18 -16.57
C SER A 54 -5.61 12.50 -17.23
N SER A 55 -6.14 13.62 -16.73
CA SER A 55 -5.78 14.97 -17.21
C SER A 55 -4.44 15.48 -16.66
N GLN A 56 -3.92 14.89 -15.59
CA GLN A 56 -2.66 15.27 -14.95
C GLN A 56 -1.57 14.24 -15.18
N SER A 57 -1.87 12.96 -15.05
CA SER A 57 -0.91 11.86 -15.15
C SER A 57 -1.49 10.70 -15.94
N ALA A 58 -0.66 10.12 -16.80
CA ALA A 58 -0.90 8.86 -17.49
C ALA A 58 0.04 7.74 -16.98
N SER A 59 0.76 7.97 -15.89
CA SER A 59 1.71 7.02 -15.31
C SER A 59 1.94 7.33 -13.84
N SER A 60 0.90 7.14 -13.03
CA SER A 60 0.97 7.35 -11.58
C SER A 60 1.59 6.15 -10.87
N SER A 61 2.32 6.41 -9.77
CA SER A 61 3.05 5.38 -9.02
C SER A 61 2.75 5.34 -7.53
N GLY A 62 2.26 6.42 -6.94
CA GLY A 62 1.98 6.48 -5.52
C GLY A 62 0.80 7.37 -5.18
N VAL A 63 0.10 7.02 -4.12
CA VAL A 63 -0.96 7.82 -3.51
C VAL A 63 -0.76 7.86 -2.00
N VAL A 64 -0.75 9.07 -1.43
CA VAL A 64 -0.73 9.29 0.02
C VAL A 64 -1.66 10.42 0.40
N PHE A 65 -1.99 10.51 1.69
CA PHE A 65 -2.84 11.56 2.25
C PHE A 65 -2.10 12.30 3.36
N ASN A 66 -2.52 13.53 3.66
CA ASN A 66 -2.13 14.18 4.90
C ASN A 66 -2.92 13.58 6.09
N ASP A 67 -2.49 13.90 7.31
CA ASP A 67 -3.02 13.29 8.53
C ASP A 67 -4.53 13.45 8.73
N ASP A 68 -5.11 14.56 8.32
CA ASP A 68 -6.55 14.79 8.47
C ASP A 68 -7.38 14.35 7.25
N GLY A 69 -6.72 13.82 6.21
CA GLY A 69 -7.35 13.34 4.98
C GLY A 69 -7.95 14.42 4.10
N THR A 70 -7.64 15.70 4.35
CA THR A 70 -8.16 16.82 3.54
C THR A 70 -7.34 17.07 2.28
N LYS A 71 -6.20 16.40 2.14
CA LYS A 71 -5.34 16.47 0.96
C LYS A 71 -4.90 15.08 0.52
N MET A 72 -4.90 14.88 -0.79
CA MET A 72 -4.38 13.69 -1.47
C MET A 72 -3.20 14.06 -2.35
N TYR A 73 -2.16 13.25 -2.35
CA TYR A 73 -0.94 13.45 -3.16
C TYR A 73 -0.74 12.27 -4.08
N ILE A 74 -0.39 12.58 -5.32
CA ILE A 74 -0.15 11.59 -6.38
C ILE A 74 1.22 11.83 -6.98
N SER A 75 2.05 10.80 -7.06
CA SER A 75 3.29 10.83 -7.82
C SER A 75 3.07 10.47 -9.29
N ASP A 76 3.72 11.21 -10.18
CA ASP A 76 3.69 11.01 -11.63
C ASP A 76 5.08 10.64 -12.13
N GLN A 77 5.20 9.42 -12.67
CA GLN A 77 6.46 8.92 -13.23
C GLN A 77 6.85 9.64 -14.52
N SER A 78 5.89 9.99 -15.36
CA SER A 78 6.17 10.52 -16.70
C SER A 78 6.58 11.98 -16.71
N ASN A 79 6.05 12.79 -15.79
CA ASN A 79 6.26 14.25 -15.77
C ASN A 79 7.13 14.74 -14.61
N SER A 80 7.68 13.83 -13.78
CA SER A 80 8.49 14.18 -12.60
C SER A 80 7.77 15.14 -11.65
N ARG A 81 6.50 14.86 -11.35
CA ARG A 81 5.65 15.75 -10.55
C ARG A 81 5.01 15.01 -9.40
N ILE A 82 4.74 15.75 -8.35
CA ILE A 82 3.80 15.39 -7.30
C ILE A 82 2.63 16.34 -7.40
N TYR A 83 1.42 15.79 -7.55
CA TYR A 83 0.18 16.54 -7.56
C TYR A 83 -0.45 16.51 -6.18
N GLU A 84 -0.89 17.67 -5.69
CA GLU A 84 -1.65 17.84 -4.46
C GLU A 84 -3.08 18.18 -4.81
N TYR A 85 -4.04 17.42 -4.28
CA TYR A 85 -5.49 17.62 -4.47
C TYR A 85 -6.13 17.94 -3.13
N PRO A 86 -6.81 19.08 -2.96
CA PRO A 86 -7.66 19.32 -1.80
C PRO A 86 -8.91 18.42 -1.88
N LEU A 87 -9.29 17.83 -0.75
CA LEU A 87 -10.52 17.06 -0.60
C LEU A 87 -11.50 17.87 0.25
N SER A 88 -12.73 18.09 -0.24
CA SER A 88 -13.75 18.81 0.53
C SER A 88 -14.38 17.94 1.63
N THR A 89 -14.22 16.63 1.53
CA THR A 89 -14.57 15.65 2.56
C THR A 89 -13.35 14.76 2.80
N ALA A 90 -12.92 14.66 4.05
CA ALA A 90 -11.72 13.91 4.42
C ALA A 90 -11.78 12.45 3.94
N PHE A 91 -10.71 11.99 3.28
CA PHE A 91 -10.60 10.63 2.74
C PHE A 91 -11.77 10.23 1.82
N ASP A 92 -12.36 11.17 1.09
CA ASP A 92 -13.33 10.92 0.04
C ASP A 92 -12.77 11.44 -1.28
N VAL A 93 -12.17 10.53 -2.05
CA VAL A 93 -11.49 10.90 -3.30
C VAL A 93 -12.43 11.47 -4.36
N SER A 94 -13.71 11.17 -4.28
CA SER A 94 -14.74 11.72 -5.20
C SER A 94 -14.90 13.24 -5.04
N THR A 95 -14.44 13.80 -3.91
CA THR A 95 -14.55 15.23 -3.58
C THR A 95 -13.29 16.03 -3.94
N ALA A 96 -12.34 15.42 -4.68
CA ALA A 96 -11.09 16.06 -5.04
C ALA A 96 -11.30 17.30 -5.92
N GLY A 97 -10.67 18.39 -5.51
CA GLY A 97 -10.69 19.68 -6.20
C GLY A 97 -9.58 19.84 -7.24
N THR A 98 -9.33 21.06 -7.63
CA THR A 98 -8.25 21.39 -8.59
C THR A 98 -6.90 21.15 -7.94
N SER A 99 -6.01 20.41 -8.61
CA SER A 99 -4.67 20.10 -8.13
C SER A 99 -3.70 21.28 -8.27
N SER A 100 -2.78 21.41 -7.30
CA SER A 100 -1.49 22.06 -7.44
C SER A 100 -0.39 21.02 -7.67
N ASN A 101 0.85 21.42 -7.94
CA ASN A 101 1.91 20.44 -8.15
C ASN A 101 3.30 20.99 -7.83
N PHE A 102 4.21 20.07 -7.51
CA PHE A 102 5.64 20.26 -7.37
C PHE A 102 6.39 19.52 -8.47
N TYR A 103 7.28 20.22 -9.18
CA TYR A 103 8.17 19.64 -10.18
C TYR A 103 9.58 19.47 -9.60
N HIS A 104 10.05 18.24 -9.42
CA HIS A 104 11.31 17.97 -8.73
C HIS A 104 12.53 17.76 -9.65
N ASN A 105 12.35 17.73 -10.97
CA ASN A 105 13.41 17.64 -12.00
C ASN A 105 14.45 16.50 -11.80
N THR A 106 14.09 15.42 -11.16
CA THR A 106 15.03 14.29 -10.90
C THR A 106 14.63 12.99 -11.60
N GLY A 107 13.62 13.03 -12.49
CA GLY A 107 13.13 11.87 -13.23
C GLY A 107 11.93 11.19 -12.56
N VAL A 108 11.79 9.90 -12.76
CA VAL A 108 10.66 9.11 -12.28
C VAL A 108 10.51 9.16 -10.76
N VAL A 109 9.32 9.41 -10.24
CA VAL A 109 8.98 9.19 -8.82
C VAL A 109 8.41 7.80 -8.68
N ASN A 110 9.07 6.94 -7.91
CA ASN A 110 8.60 5.59 -7.65
C ASN A 110 7.62 5.57 -6.46
N SER A 111 7.96 6.28 -5.38
CA SER A 111 7.12 6.37 -4.18
C SER A 111 7.34 7.70 -3.48
N LEU A 112 6.39 8.11 -2.64
CA LEU A 112 6.46 9.33 -1.83
C LEU A 112 5.93 9.07 -0.42
N SER A 113 6.45 9.87 0.53
CA SER A 113 6.03 9.85 1.93
C SER A 113 6.23 11.23 2.55
N PHE A 114 5.58 11.50 3.68
CA PHE A 114 5.81 12.70 4.48
C PHE A 114 6.30 12.31 5.88
N ASP A 115 6.88 13.30 6.60
CA ASP A 115 6.98 13.22 8.06
C ASP A 115 5.63 13.55 8.70
N ASN A 116 5.55 13.44 10.04
CA ASN A 116 4.28 13.53 10.76
C ASN A 116 3.58 14.90 10.69
N ASP A 117 4.31 15.98 10.53
CA ASP A 117 3.74 17.34 10.43
C ASP A 117 3.73 17.86 8.98
N GLY A 118 4.17 17.03 8.04
CA GLY A 118 4.20 17.36 6.61
C GLY A 118 5.25 18.40 6.24
N THR A 119 6.20 18.72 7.14
CA THR A 119 7.25 19.71 6.84
C THR A 119 8.38 19.12 6.00
N LYS A 120 8.42 17.79 5.85
CA LYS A 120 9.33 17.08 4.94
C LYS A 120 8.55 16.18 3.97
N LEU A 121 8.87 16.33 2.70
CA LEU A 121 8.43 15.44 1.64
C LEU A 121 9.59 14.52 1.25
N PHE A 122 9.37 13.21 1.31
CA PHE A 122 10.31 12.21 0.85
C PHE A 122 9.89 11.65 -0.50
N ILE A 123 10.85 11.47 -1.39
CA ILE A 123 10.65 10.89 -2.72
C ILE A 123 11.68 9.79 -2.92
N LEU A 124 11.23 8.61 -3.35
CA LEU A 124 12.12 7.57 -3.87
C LEU A 124 12.19 7.70 -5.40
N ASN A 125 13.41 7.81 -5.89
CA ASN A 125 13.69 7.94 -7.32
C ASN A 125 14.99 7.22 -7.67
N ALA A 126 14.96 6.25 -8.58
CA ALA A 126 16.13 5.55 -9.11
C ALA A 126 17.13 5.10 -8.02
N GLY A 127 16.63 4.48 -6.94
CA GLY A 127 17.46 3.99 -5.83
C GLY A 127 18.04 5.09 -4.93
N THR A 128 17.48 6.29 -4.97
CA THR A 128 17.84 7.41 -4.10
C THR A 128 16.61 7.96 -3.40
N VAL A 129 16.63 8.00 -2.07
CA VAL A 129 15.65 8.72 -1.26
C VAL A 129 16.08 10.17 -1.17
N ARG A 130 15.14 11.09 -1.43
CA ARG A 130 15.32 12.54 -1.38
C ARG A 130 14.36 13.13 -0.38
N SER A 131 14.83 14.00 0.50
CA SER A 131 14.02 14.78 1.44
C SER A 131 14.00 16.23 1.00
N TYR A 132 12.83 16.82 0.88
CA TYR A 132 12.57 18.22 0.60
C TYR A 132 11.91 18.86 1.80
N ASP A 133 12.45 20.00 2.25
CA ASP A 133 11.81 20.80 3.30
C ASP A 133 10.65 21.62 2.72
N LEU A 134 9.51 21.61 3.39
CA LEU A 134 8.34 22.41 3.08
C LEU A 134 8.19 23.53 4.12
N THR A 135 8.01 24.78 3.67
CA THR A 135 7.81 25.92 4.59
C THR A 135 6.42 25.96 5.21
N THR A 136 5.48 25.23 4.58
CA THR A 136 4.13 25.01 5.07
C THR A 136 3.85 23.51 5.02
N GLY A 137 3.50 22.91 6.16
CA GLY A 137 3.24 21.49 6.23
C GLY A 137 2.20 21.03 5.22
N PHE A 138 2.50 19.92 4.54
CA PHE A 138 1.62 19.33 3.54
C PHE A 138 1.26 20.27 2.37
N ASP A 139 2.11 21.25 2.05
CA ASP A 139 1.98 22.10 0.85
C ASP A 139 3.19 21.86 -0.04
N VAL A 140 3.03 21.00 -1.05
CA VAL A 140 4.13 20.62 -1.96
C VAL A 140 4.64 21.81 -2.80
N THR A 141 3.87 22.90 -2.91
CA THR A 141 4.29 24.13 -3.60
C THR A 141 5.19 25.01 -2.74
N SER A 142 5.26 24.74 -1.42
CA SER A 142 6.04 25.50 -0.45
C SER A 142 7.49 24.98 -0.28
N GLN A 143 7.94 24.08 -1.15
CA GLN A 143 9.27 23.50 -1.11
C GLN A 143 10.36 24.58 -1.08
N SER A 144 11.36 24.40 -0.22
CA SER A 144 12.47 25.32 -0.02
C SER A 144 13.82 24.60 -0.01
N GLY A 145 14.86 25.28 -0.43
CA GLY A 145 16.23 24.75 -0.41
C GLY A 145 16.48 23.62 -1.41
N SER A 146 17.60 22.91 -1.19
CA SER A 146 18.02 21.76 -1.99
C SER A 146 17.66 20.47 -1.25
N ALA A 147 17.33 19.41 -1.97
CA ALA A 147 17.04 18.13 -1.36
C ALA A 147 18.26 17.54 -0.62
N THR A 148 18.03 16.96 0.54
CA THR A 148 18.95 16.01 1.18
C THR A 148 18.75 14.61 0.55
N THR A 149 19.82 13.87 0.32
CA THR A 149 19.75 12.60 -0.40
C THR A 149 20.43 11.45 0.33
N PHE A 150 19.85 10.25 0.24
CA PHE A 150 20.44 9.02 0.70
C PHE A 150 20.27 7.92 -0.37
N SER A 151 21.38 7.22 -0.72
CA SER A 151 21.32 6.15 -1.71
C SER A 151 20.99 4.81 -1.06
N VAL A 152 19.99 4.13 -1.59
CA VAL A 152 19.57 2.75 -1.23
C VAL A 152 19.93 1.74 -2.33
N SER A 153 20.56 2.20 -3.41
CA SER A 153 20.88 1.37 -4.60
C SER A 153 21.89 0.25 -4.35
N SER A 154 22.62 0.30 -3.24
CA SER A 154 23.54 -0.79 -2.85
C SER A 154 22.80 -2.06 -2.41
N GLN A 155 21.55 -1.97 -1.96
CA GLN A 155 20.72 -3.10 -1.57
C GLN A 155 19.93 -3.65 -2.76
N ASP A 156 19.40 -2.75 -3.59
CA ASP A 156 18.65 -3.12 -4.79
C ASP A 156 18.73 -2.02 -5.85
N SER A 157 18.95 -2.41 -7.10
CA SER A 157 19.02 -1.46 -8.24
C SER A 157 17.66 -1.02 -8.75
N SER A 158 16.59 -1.68 -8.33
CA SER A 158 15.20 -1.42 -8.73
C SER A 158 14.31 -1.15 -7.52
N MET A 159 14.69 -0.15 -6.70
CA MET A 159 13.87 0.30 -5.57
C MET A 159 12.58 0.95 -6.05
N GLN A 160 11.45 0.57 -5.45
CA GLN A 160 10.11 0.99 -5.88
C GLN A 160 9.33 1.72 -4.77
N GLY A 161 9.18 1.14 -3.59
CA GLY A 161 8.36 1.67 -2.49
C GLY A 161 9.19 2.20 -1.33
N LEU A 162 8.63 3.16 -0.59
CA LEU A 162 9.24 3.85 0.56
C LEU A 162 8.19 4.16 1.63
N THR A 163 8.51 3.80 2.87
CA THR A 163 7.72 4.24 4.03
C THR A 163 8.62 4.40 5.27
N PHE A 164 8.08 5.03 6.31
CA PHE A 164 8.71 5.19 7.61
C PHE A 164 7.85 4.57 8.71
N ASN A 165 8.45 4.28 9.86
CA ASN A 165 7.69 4.04 11.07
C ASN A 165 7.18 5.37 11.67
N ASN A 166 6.26 5.28 12.64
CA ASN A 166 5.56 6.46 13.16
C ASN A 166 6.47 7.54 13.78
N ASP A 167 7.60 7.17 14.36
CA ASP A 167 8.53 8.11 14.97
C ASP A 167 9.67 8.54 14.05
N GLY A 168 9.69 8.06 12.82
CA GLY A 168 10.68 8.42 11.80
C GLY A 168 12.10 7.90 12.06
N THR A 169 12.28 7.01 13.04
CA THR A 169 13.60 6.44 13.36
C THR A 169 13.94 5.23 12.47
N LYS A 170 12.94 4.68 11.78
CA LYS A 170 13.10 3.61 10.80
C LYS A 170 12.55 4.00 9.43
N MET A 171 13.27 3.62 8.40
CA MET A 171 12.87 3.76 7.01
C MET A 171 12.85 2.37 6.39
N PHE A 172 11.83 2.12 5.57
CA PHE A 172 11.67 0.87 4.84
C PHE A 172 11.57 1.16 3.36
N THR A 173 12.22 0.34 2.56
CA THR A 173 12.09 0.36 1.10
C THR A 173 11.78 -1.04 0.59
N VAL A 174 11.10 -1.13 -0.54
CA VAL A 174 10.89 -2.39 -1.25
C VAL A 174 11.47 -2.29 -2.65
N GLY A 175 12.12 -3.36 -3.11
CA GLY A 175 12.77 -3.40 -4.42
C GLY A 175 12.36 -4.62 -5.24
N ALA A 176 12.05 -4.37 -6.51
CA ALA A 176 11.66 -5.38 -7.48
C ALA A 176 12.84 -6.07 -8.17
N GLY A 177 14.08 -5.67 -7.87
CA GLY A 177 15.27 -6.32 -8.42
C GLY A 177 15.64 -7.61 -7.68
N ASN A 178 15.38 -7.65 -6.38
CA ASN A 178 15.67 -8.80 -5.52
C ASN A 178 14.39 -9.31 -4.80
N ASP A 179 13.23 -8.72 -5.05
CA ASP A 179 11.93 -9.04 -4.43
C ASP A 179 12.03 -9.04 -2.89
N LYS A 180 12.54 -7.91 -2.35
CA LYS A 180 12.82 -7.77 -0.92
C LYS A 180 12.36 -6.44 -0.36
N VAL A 181 11.98 -6.49 0.94
CA VAL A 181 11.90 -5.33 1.82
C VAL A 181 13.25 -5.13 2.49
N TYR A 182 13.64 -3.86 2.69
CA TYR A 182 14.89 -3.45 3.34
C TYR A 182 14.57 -2.49 4.49
N GLU A 183 15.17 -2.72 5.67
CA GLU A 183 15.02 -1.89 6.86
C GLU A 183 16.29 -1.08 7.11
N TYR A 184 16.11 0.20 7.43
CA TYR A 184 17.15 1.13 7.83
C TYR A 184 16.76 1.84 9.14
N THR A 185 17.76 2.16 9.97
CA THR A 185 17.58 3.05 11.12
C THR A 185 18.19 4.41 10.84
N LEU A 186 17.54 5.47 11.35
CA LEU A 186 18.01 6.83 11.30
C LEU A 186 18.38 7.29 12.72
N SER A 187 19.56 7.89 12.92
CA SER A 187 19.98 8.39 14.23
C SER A 187 19.23 9.66 14.67
N SER A 188 18.57 10.33 13.74
CA SER A 188 17.60 11.42 13.98
C SER A 188 16.35 11.16 13.16
N ALA A 189 15.17 11.33 13.77
CA ALA A 189 13.88 11.06 13.13
C ALA A 189 13.70 11.87 11.83
N PHE A 190 13.32 11.18 10.76
CA PHE A 190 13.02 11.79 9.44
C PHE A 190 14.18 12.64 8.87
N ASP A 191 15.44 12.35 9.25
CA ASP A 191 16.59 13.13 8.83
C ASP A 191 17.60 12.29 8.04
N LEU A 192 17.55 12.40 6.70
CA LEU A 192 18.48 11.70 5.81
C LEU A 192 19.93 12.22 5.89
N SER A 193 20.18 13.40 6.52
CA SER A 193 21.53 13.90 6.79
C SER A 193 22.15 13.28 8.03
N SER A 194 21.33 12.64 8.87
CA SER A 194 21.78 11.89 10.04
C SER A 194 22.46 10.57 9.62
N THR A 195 22.96 9.81 10.59
CA THR A 195 23.47 8.48 10.29
C THR A 195 22.32 7.54 9.93
N VAL A 196 22.27 7.10 8.68
CA VAL A 196 21.33 6.09 8.19
C VAL A 196 22.07 4.76 8.05
N THR A 197 21.58 3.73 8.73
CA THR A 197 22.23 2.41 8.77
C THR A 197 21.27 1.34 8.25
N TYR A 198 21.72 0.56 7.25
CA TYR A 198 21.01 -0.65 6.83
C TYR A 198 21.03 -1.70 7.95
N ILE A 199 19.89 -2.32 8.22
CA ILE A 199 19.70 -3.28 9.32
C ILE A 199 19.51 -4.69 8.78
N ASP A 200 18.47 -4.92 7.95
CA ASP A 200 18.10 -6.25 7.49
C ASP A 200 17.27 -6.20 6.19
N SER A 201 17.02 -7.38 5.61
CA SER A 201 16.12 -7.54 4.48
C SER A 201 15.24 -8.79 4.62
N LEU A 202 14.00 -8.67 4.18
CA LEU A 202 13.01 -9.76 4.11
C LEU A 202 12.67 -10.06 2.65
N SER A 203 12.79 -11.33 2.22
CA SER A 203 12.30 -11.74 0.90
C SER A 203 10.79 -11.89 0.90
N VAL A 204 10.14 -11.31 -0.13
CA VAL A 204 8.71 -11.46 -0.42
C VAL A 204 8.47 -12.16 -1.76
N GLN A 205 9.53 -12.74 -2.34
CA GLN A 205 9.53 -13.38 -3.66
C GLN A 205 8.53 -14.54 -3.78
N SER A 206 8.23 -15.22 -2.67
CA SER A 206 7.26 -16.32 -2.68
C SER A 206 5.83 -15.84 -2.93
N GLU A 207 5.52 -14.59 -2.56
CA GLU A 207 4.21 -13.99 -2.69
C GLU A 207 4.13 -13.11 -3.95
N ASP A 208 5.18 -12.32 -4.23
CA ASP A 208 5.24 -11.52 -5.45
C ASP A 208 6.68 -11.36 -5.97
N THR A 209 6.86 -11.42 -7.30
CA THR A 209 8.15 -11.22 -7.98
C THR A 209 8.29 -9.83 -8.61
N GLY A 210 7.49 -8.90 -8.19
CA GLY A 210 7.51 -7.50 -8.64
C GLY A 210 6.89 -6.57 -7.60
N PRO A 211 7.41 -6.56 -6.34
CA PRO A 211 6.87 -5.70 -5.30
C PRO A 211 7.18 -4.23 -5.62
N VAL A 212 6.18 -3.35 -5.44
CA VAL A 212 6.26 -1.95 -5.87
C VAL A 212 5.97 -0.93 -4.77
N GLU A 213 5.17 -1.26 -3.75
CA GLU A 213 4.86 -0.34 -2.65
C GLU A 213 4.78 -1.08 -1.32
N ILE A 214 5.12 -0.37 -0.24
CA ILE A 214 5.12 -0.89 1.12
C ILE A 214 4.45 0.09 2.08
N GLN A 215 3.60 -0.44 2.95
CA GLN A 215 2.99 0.31 4.05
C GLN A 215 2.86 -0.55 5.30
N PHE A 216 2.72 0.12 6.45
CA PHE A 216 2.39 -0.52 7.72
C PHE A 216 1.04 0.00 8.23
N ASN A 217 0.39 -0.77 9.11
CA ASN A 217 -0.68 -0.23 9.92
C ASN A 217 -0.13 0.68 11.03
N ASN A 218 -1.01 1.38 11.73
CA ASN A 218 -0.61 2.41 12.71
C ASN A 218 0.26 1.90 13.87
N ASP A 219 0.12 0.65 14.28
CA ASP A 219 0.92 0.07 15.36
C ASP A 219 2.13 -0.73 14.88
N GLY A 220 2.32 -0.83 13.56
CA GLY A 220 3.45 -1.53 12.93
C GLY A 220 3.43 -3.05 13.05
N THR A 221 2.33 -3.63 13.53
CA THR A 221 2.19 -5.09 13.65
C THR A 221 1.78 -5.77 12.35
N LYS A 222 1.32 -4.98 11.37
CA LYS A 222 1.00 -5.43 10.02
C LYS A 222 1.81 -4.66 8.98
N MET A 223 2.26 -5.37 7.96
CA MET A 223 2.93 -4.84 6.78
C MET A 223 2.15 -5.26 5.54
N TYR A 224 2.09 -4.37 4.56
CA TYR A 224 1.41 -4.59 3.29
C TYR A 224 2.36 -4.31 2.14
N ILE A 225 2.34 -5.18 1.13
CA ILE A 225 3.16 -5.07 -0.07
C ILE A 225 2.27 -5.17 -1.29
N ALA A 226 2.24 -4.13 -2.12
CA ALA A 226 1.63 -4.22 -3.45
C ALA A 226 2.60 -4.87 -4.42
N GLY A 227 2.08 -5.78 -5.25
CA GLY A 227 2.84 -6.48 -6.26
C GLY A 227 2.19 -6.42 -7.63
N VAL A 228 3.01 -6.19 -8.65
CA VAL A 228 2.51 -6.12 -10.04
C VAL A 228 2.42 -7.51 -10.68
N ALA A 229 3.20 -8.48 -10.23
CA ALA A 229 3.14 -9.85 -10.75
C ALA A 229 1.90 -10.60 -10.25
N GLY A 230 1.60 -10.51 -8.94
CA GLY A 230 0.39 -11.05 -8.32
C GLY A 230 -0.87 -10.24 -8.65
N ARG A 231 -0.73 -8.94 -8.92
CA ARG A 231 -1.83 -7.98 -9.09
C ARG A 231 -2.69 -7.88 -7.84
N ASP A 232 -2.03 -7.84 -6.72
CA ASP A 232 -2.65 -7.90 -5.41
C ASP A 232 -1.89 -7.05 -4.38
N ILE A 233 -2.43 -6.97 -3.19
CA ILE A 233 -1.77 -6.43 -2.01
C ILE A 233 -1.67 -7.55 -0.98
N ASN A 234 -0.45 -7.91 -0.64
CA ASN A 234 -0.12 -8.97 0.30
C ASN A 234 -0.10 -8.43 1.73
N GLU A 235 -0.82 -9.07 2.65
CA GLU A 235 -0.86 -8.74 4.07
C GLU A 235 0.07 -9.67 4.86
N TYR A 236 0.91 -9.07 5.73
CA TYR A 236 1.81 -9.77 6.65
C TYR A 236 1.57 -9.31 8.08
N THR A 237 1.80 -10.20 9.05
CA THR A 237 1.89 -9.85 10.48
C THR A 237 3.32 -9.97 10.97
N LEU A 238 3.73 -9.04 11.83
CA LEU A 238 5.05 -9.00 12.45
C LEU A 238 4.92 -9.28 13.95
N SER A 239 5.79 -10.15 14.49
CA SER A 239 5.81 -10.44 15.94
C SER A 239 6.35 -9.28 16.78
N THR A 240 7.13 -8.38 16.16
CA THR A 240 7.62 -7.13 16.74
C THR A 240 7.28 -5.99 15.80
N ALA A 241 6.64 -4.94 16.31
CA ALA A 241 6.21 -3.80 15.51
C ALA A 241 7.37 -3.15 14.74
N PHE A 242 7.16 -2.87 13.45
CA PHE A 242 8.16 -2.24 12.59
C PHE A 242 9.54 -2.92 12.61
N ASP A 243 9.58 -4.26 12.68
CA ASP A 243 10.82 -5.03 12.72
C ASP A 243 10.71 -6.23 11.78
N ILE A 244 11.29 -6.08 10.56
CA ILE A 244 11.26 -7.15 9.55
C ILE A 244 12.23 -8.30 9.85
N SER A 245 13.13 -8.14 10.83
CA SER A 245 13.97 -9.22 11.34
C SER A 245 13.24 -10.14 12.32
N SER A 246 12.09 -9.68 12.84
CA SER A 246 11.22 -10.47 13.71
C SER A 246 10.51 -11.58 12.92
N THR A 247 9.69 -12.39 13.58
CA THR A 247 8.87 -13.37 12.84
C THR A 247 7.81 -12.63 12.02
N VAL A 248 7.93 -12.75 10.70
CA VAL A 248 6.97 -12.21 9.73
C VAL A 248 6.18 -13.37 9.12
N THR A 249 4.85 -13.24 9.12
CA THR A 249 3.94 -14.28 8.62
C THR A 249 3.02 -13.70 7.56
N HIS A 250 3.05 -14.22 6.34
CA HIS A 250 2.09 -13.90 5.30
C HIS A 250 0.68 -14.38 5.69
N LYS A 251 -0.32 -13.53 5.55
CA LYS A 251 -1.71 -13.79 5.93
C LYS A 251 -2.61 -14.09 4.73
N GLY A 252 -2.27 -13.56 3.58
CA GLY A 252 -3.00 -13.69 2.33
C GLY A 252 -2.85 -12.45 1.48
N SER A 253 -3.54 -12.42 0.35
CA SER A 253 -3.50 -11.31 -0.59
C SER A 253 -4.90 -10.85 -0.98
N TYR A 254 -5.05 -9.54 -1.24
CA TYR A 254 -6.26 -8.91 -1.74
C TYR A 254 -6.10 -8.65 -3.24
N ASP A 255 -6.92 -9.31 -4.06
CA ASP A 255 -6.95 -9.13 -5.52
C ASP A 255 -7.54 -7.77 -5.89
N ILE A 256 -6.77 -6.95 -6.60
CA ILE A 256 -7.17 -5.60 -7.03
C ILE A 256 -7.61 -5.53 -8.50
N THR A 257 -7.65 -6.66 -9.22
CA THR A 257 -7.94 -6.69 -10.66
C THR A 257 -9.32 -6.14 -11.04
N ASN A 258 -10.25 -6.07 -10.09
CA ASN A 258 -11.56 -5.43 -10.27
C ASN A 258 -11.47 -3.90 -10.27
N SER A 259 -10.45 -3.31 -9.67
CA SER A 259 -10.26 -1.85 -9.57
C SER A 259 -9.20 -1.33 -10.52
N ASP A 260 -8.10 -2.06 -10.69
CA ASP A 260 -7.03 -1.78 -11.65
C ASP A 260 -6.29 -3.08 -12.00
N LEU A 261 -5.62 -3.14 -13.15
CA LEU A 261 -4.82 -4.31 -13.53
C LEU A 261 -3.48 -4.36 -12.77
N TYR A 262 -2.96 -3.21 -12.34
CA TYR A 262 -1.71 -3.10 -11.60
C TYR A 262 -1.82 -1.97 -10.58
N ALA A 263 -1.71 -2.28 -9.29
CA ALA A 263 -1.52 -1.24 -8.26
C ALA A 263 -0.03 -0.92 -8.16
N TYR A 264 0.34 0.29 -8.54
CA TYR A 264 1.70 0.80 -8.33
C TYR A 264 1.84 1.49 -6.98
N GLY A 265 0.73 1.94 -6.38
CA GLY A 265 0.72 2.54 -5.07
C GLY A 265 -0.61 2.28 -4.34
N PHE A 266 -0.55 2.34 -3.03
CA PHE A 266 -1.72 2.27 -2.17
C PHE A 266 -1.50 3.04 -0.87
N SER A 267 -2.59 3.38 -0.19
CA SER A 267 -2.57 4.02 1.13
C SER A 267 -3.83 3.67 1.91
N PHE A 268 -3.75 3.69 3.24
CA PHE A 268 -4.91 3.59 4.10
C PHE A 268 -5.33 4.97 4.62
N ASN A 269 -6.60 5.10 5.04
CA ASN A 269 -6.98 6.20 5.92
C ASN A 269 -6.52 5.92 7.37
N ASN A 270 -6.60 6.93 8.23
CA ASN A 270 -6.03 6.85 9.58
C ASN A 270 -6.64 5.76 10.47
N ASP A 271 -7.91 5.43 10.30
CA ASP A 271 -8.57 4.39 11.08
C ASP A 271 -8.56 3.01 10.42
N GLY A 272 -7.94 2.90 9.24
CA GLY A 272 -7.80 1.66 8.49
C GLY A 272 -9.11 1.09 7.94
N THR A 273 -10.18 1.88 7.87
CA THR A 273 -11.47 1.45 7.31
C THR A 273 -11.57 1.62 5.80
N LYS A 274 -10.59 2.34 5.22
CA LYS A 274 -10.47 2.56 3.77
C LYS A 274 -9.07 2.23 3.29
N LEU A 275 -9.01 1.62 2.11
CA LEU A 275 -7.81 1.44 1.31
C LEU A 275 -7.98 2.24 0.02
N PHE A 276 -6.95 2.94 -0.40
CA PHE A 276 -6.88 3.63 -1.69
C PHE A 276 -5.84 2.97 -2.55
N THR A 277 -6.15 2.72 -3.82
CA THR A 277 -5.21 2.16 -4.78
C THR A 277 -5.08 3.07 -5.98
N ILE A 278 -3.89 3.10 -6.56
CA ILE A 278 -3.60 3.80 -7.80
C ILE A 278 -2.80 2.90 -8.73
N GLY A 279 -3.17 2.92 -10.00
CA GLY A 279 -2.50 2.12 -11.03
C GLY A 279 -2.43 2.85 -12.36
N SER A 280 -1.71 2.27 -13.32
CA SER A 280 -1.43 2.90 -14.61
C SER A 280 -2.45 2.59 -15.71
N ASN A 281 -3.44 1.73 -15.45
CA ASN A 281 -4.34 1.27 -16.51
C ASN A 281 -5.57 2.17 -16.70
N TYR A 282 -6.09 2.71 -15.61
CA TYR A 282 -7.32 3.52 -15.65
C TYR A 282 -7.11 4.97 -15.24
N ASP A 283 -5.87 5.38 -14.90
CA ASP A 283 -5.52 6.75 -14.50
C ASP A 283 -6.50 7.30 -13.46
N ARG A 284 -6.69 6.55 -12.39
CA ARG A 284 -7.61 6.93 -11.30
C ARG A 284 -7.12 6.45 -9.94
N VAL A 285 -7.54 7.16 -8.91
CA VAL A 285 -7.48 6.67 -7.53
C VAL A 285 -8.80 5.94 -7.24
N ASN A 286 -8.70 4.72 -6.73
CA ASN A 286 -9.84 3.90 -6.36
C ASN A 286 -9.93 3.80 -4.84
N GLU A 287 -11.14 3.91 -4.29
CA GLU A 287 -11.42 3.74 -2.87
C GLU A 287 -12.04 2.37 -2.62
N HIS A 288 -11.53 1.65 -1.62
CA HIS A 288 -12.04 0.37 -1.15
C HIS A 288 -12.45 0.50 0.31
N SER A 289 -13.62 -0.01 0.67
CA SER A 289 -14.07 -0.06 2.07
C SER A 289 -13.64 -1.37 2.71
N LEU A 290 -13.12 -1.31 3.94
CA LEU A 290 -12.73 -2.47 4.72
C LEU A 290 -13.76 -2.75 5.81
N THR A 291 -14.15 -4.02 5.97
CA THR A 291 -15.08 -4.45 7.03
C THR A 291 -14.41 -4.54 8.41
N SER A 292 -13.09 -4.73 8.42
CA SER A 292 -12.26 -4.71 9.62
C SER A 292 -11.06 -3.77 9.40
N PRO A 293 -10.77 -2.84 10.33
CA PRO A 293 -9.67 -1.91 10.15
C PRO A 293 -8.34 -2.60 9.86
N PHE A 294 -7.62 -2.11 8.83
CA PHE A 294 -6.32 -2.65 8.44
C PHE A 294 -6.32 -4.17 8.20
N SER A 295 -7.44 -4.75 7.75
CA SER A 295 -7.50 -6.17 7.40
C SER A 295 -7.97 -6.29 5.96
N LEU A 296 -7.09 -6.77 5.10
CA LEU A 296 -7.41 -7.02 3.69
C LEU A 296 -8.00 -8.41 3.50
N VAL A 297 -7.63 -9.34 4.38
CA VAL A 297 -8.02 -10.74 4.32
C VAL A 297 -8.40 -11.25 5.70
N ASP A 298 -9.47 -12.04 5.78
CA ASP A 298 -9.81 -12.83 6.95
C ASP A 298 -9.30 -14.25 6.75
N VAL A 299 -8.36 -14.66 7.61
CA VAL A 299 -7.92 -16.06 7.69
C VAL A 299 -8.81 -16.75 8.71
N SER A 300 -9.84 -17.45 8.24
CA SER A 300 -10.73 -18.26 9.06
C SER A 300 -10.08 -19.59 9.45
#